data_26cf5d7c6e041fa5c06d18dc09e03ec8
#
_entry.id   26cf5d7c6e041fa5c06d18dc09e03ec8
#
_cell.length_a   1.000
_cell.length_b   1.000
_cell.length_c   1.000
_cell.angle_alpha   90.00
_cell.angle_beta   90.00
_cell.angle_gamma   90.00
#
_symmetry.space_group_name_H-M   'P 1'
#
loop_
_entity.id
_entity.type
_entity.pdbx_description
1 polymer ?
#
loop_
_entity_poly.entity_id
_entity_poly.type
_entity_poly.pdbx_seq_one_letter_code
_entity_poly.pdbx_strand_id
1 'polypeptide(L)'
;ADINLYYLNVFVFMNDVAPTLGDISLLYLDPPYVQKGPGLYENSFSENDHRLLAKSIRSYGGKWMVTYDVNALVDELYVPSEDWQITIGEIKVGYSAANARNVASERLVLGPGMKMPEE
;
A
#
# COMPACT_ATOMS: atom_id res chain seq x y z
N ALA A 1 3.89 0.55 21.73
CA ALA A 1 2.82 0.23 20.78
C ALA A 1 2.89 -1.24 20.42
N ASP A 2 1.76 -1.87 20.38
CA ASP A 2 1.67 -3.28 20.03
C ASP A 2 1.62 -3.46 18.53
N ILE A 3 2.36 -4.46 18.03
CA ILE A 3 2.32 -4.83 16.64
C ILE A 3 1.60 -6.17 16.55
N ASN A 4 0.54 -6.20 15.75
CA ASN A 4 -0.22 -7.41 15.51
C ASN A 4 0.00 -7.88 14.09
N LEU A 5 0.35 -9.15 13.92
CA LEU A 5 0.53 -9.75 12.61
C LEU A 5 -0.66 -10.65 12.29
N TYR A 6 -1.14 -10.55 11.06
CA TYR A 6 -2.30 -11.33 10.61
C TYR A 6 -1.93 -12.15 9.38
N TYR A 7 -2.22 -13.44 9.43
CA TYR A 7 -2.08 -14.33 8.28
C TYR A 7 -3.45 -14.56 7.65
N LEU A 8 -3.92 -13.53 6.96
CA LEU A 8 -5.24 -13.57 6.34
C LEU A 8 -5.13 -13.08 4.90
N ASN A 9 -6.06 -13.53 4.07
CA ASN A 9 -6.27 -12.90 2.78
C ASN A 9 -6.59 -11.42 3.04
N VAL A 10 -5.99 -10.52 2.26
CA VAL A 10 -6.11 -9.08 2.51
C VAL A 10 -7.57 -8.62 2.44
N PHE A 11 -8.39 -9.23 1.59
CA PHE A 11 -9.78 -8.83 1.46
C PHE A 11 -10.59 -9.25 2.68
N VAL A 12 -10.30 -10.44 3.24
CA VAL A 12 -10.91 -10.86 4.50
C VAL A 12 -10.47 -9.92 5.62
N PHE A 13 -9.20 -9.58 5.67
CA PHE A 13 -8.69 -8.64 6.66
C PHE A 13 -9.39 -7.28 6.56
N MET A 14 -9.47 -6.72 5.37
CA MET A 14 -10.09 -5.41 5.18
C MET A 14 -11.58 -5.42 5.51
N ASN A 15 -12.25 -6.53 5.28
CA ASN A 15 -13.68 -6.64 5.55
C ASN A 15 -13.99 -6.92 7.02
N ASP A 16 -13.23 -7.81 7.66
CA ASP A 16 -13.57 -8.34 8.98
C ASP A 16 -12.75 -7.77 10.13
N VAL A 17 -11.49 -7.43 9.88
CA VAL A 17 -10.57 -7.01 10.95
C VAL A 17 -10.37 -5.49 10.95
N ALA A 18 -10.10 -4.90 9.82
CA ALA A 18 -9.79 -3.47 9.73
C ALA A 18 -10.87 -2.59 10.36
N PRO A 19 -12.17 -2.86 10.17
CA PRO A 19 -13.20 -2.03 10.77
C PRO A 19 -13.21 -2.05 12.31
N THR A 20 -12.56 -3.04 12.93
CA THR A 20 -12.48 -3.14 14.38
C THR A 20 -11.30 -2.39 14.98
N LEU A 21 -10.40 -1.88 14.15
CA LEU A 21 -9.21 -1.20 14.61
C LEU A 21 -9.55 0.21 15.10
N GLY A 22 -8.88 0.62 16.17
CA GLY A 22 -9.13 1.93 16.75
C GLY A 22 -8.44 3.06 16.00
N ASP A 23 -8.78 4.29 16.38
CA ASP A 23 -8.27 5.50 15.73
C ASP A 23 -6.75 5.67 15.84
N ILE A 24 -6.13 5.04 16.84
CA ILE A 24 -4.69 5.11 17.04
C ILE A 24 -3.92 4.06 16.25
N SER A 25 -4.62 3.16 15.58
CA SER A 25 -3.98 2.12 14.79
C SER A 25 -3.55 2.64 13.44
N LEU A 26 -2.41 2.18 12.97
CA LEU A 26 -1.94 2.44 11.62
C LEU A 26 -1.93 1.12 10.86
N LEU A 27 -2.62 1.11 9.74
CA LEU A 27 -2.65 -0.05 8.84
C LEU A 27 -1.57 0.14 7.78
N TYR A 28 -0.60 -0.75 7.75
CA TYR A 28 0.42 -0.74 6.71
C TYR A 28 0.21 -1.93 5.77
N LEU A 29 0.10 -1.64 4.50
CA LEU A 29 -0.14 -2.64 3.46
C LEU A 29 1.03 -2.64 2.48
N ASP A 30 1.52 -3.82 2.20
CA ASP A 30 2.62 -4.04 1.25
C ASP A 30 2.20 -5.13 0.26
N PRO A 31 1.28 -4.80 -0.65
CA PRO A 31 0.79 -5.79 -1.61
C PRO A 31 1.87 -6.18 -2.63
N PRO A 32 1.66 -7.29 -3.32
CA PRO A 32 2.58 -7.67 -4.40
C PRO A 32 2.69 -6.57 -5.45
N TYR A 33 3.87 -6.39 -6.00
CA TYR A 33 4.11 -5.40 -7.02
C TYR A 33 3.34 -5.74 -8.30
N VAL A 34 2.85 -4.69 -8.96
CA VAL A 34 2.09 -4.84 -10.20
C VAL A 34 2.96 -5.42 -11.31
N GLN A 35 4.20 -4.93 -11.44
CA GLN A 35 5.08 -5.37 -12.52
C GLN A 35 5.63 -6.77 -12.39
N LYS A 36 5.62 -7.33 -11.18
CA LYS A 36 6.07 -8.71 -11.00
C LYS A 36 5.01 -9.72 -11.41
N GLY A 37 3.93 -9.25 -11.86
CA GLY A 37 2.94 -9.87 -12.67
C GLY A 37 2.42 -11.25 -12.30
N PRO A 38 1.28 -11.58 -12.88
CA PRO A 38 0.68 -12.89 -12.66
C PRO A 38 1.61 -13.98 -13.20
N GLY A 39 1.70 -15.06 -12.43
CA GLY A 39 2.43 -16.24 -12.85
C GLY A 39 3.78 -16.43 -12.19
N LEU A 40 4.34 -15.44 -11.54
CA LEU A 40 5.61 -15.59 -10.82
C LEU A 40 5.42 -16.18 -9.43
N TYR A 41 4.26 -15.95 -8.83
CA TYR A 41 3.94 -16.47 -7.51
C TYR A 41 2.52 -16.96 -7.51
N GLU A 42 2.30 -18.05 -6.78
CA GLU A 42 0.99 -18.67 -6.65
C GLU A 42 -0.08 -17.72 -6.10
N ASN A 43 0.35 -16.71 -5.32
CA ASN A 43 -0.53 -15.76 -4.67
C ASN A 43 -0.38 -14.33 -5.21
N SER A 44 0.06 -14.19 -6.45
CA SER A 44 0.19 -12.86 -7.04
C SER A 44 -1.18 -12.24 -7.29
N PHE A 45 -1.24 -10.91 -7.17
CA PHE A 45 -2.46 -10.17 -7.45
C PHE A 45 -2.66 -10.00 -8.95
N SER A 46 -3.89 -10.15 -9.40
CA SER A 46 -4.29 -9.71 -10.73
C SER A 46 -4.52 -8.20 -10.72
N GLU A 47 -4.67 -7.62 -11.92
CA GLU A 47 -5.05 -6.21 -12.01
C GLU A 47 -6.35 -5.94 -11.25
N ASN A 48 -7.32 -6.84 -11.39
CA ASN A 48 -8.59 -6.71 -10.69
C ASN A 48 -8.42 -6.75 -9.17
N ASP A 49 -7.50 -7.56 -8.66
CA ASP A 49 -7.22 -7.61 -7.23
C ASP A 49 -6.67 -6.27 -6.73
N HIS A 50 -5.79 -5.62 -7.50
CA HIS A 50 -5.29 -4.30 -7.14
C HIS A 50 -6.41 -3.26 -7.13
N ARG A 51 -7.34 -3.34 -8.08
CA ARG A 51 -8.49 -2.45 -8.12
C ARG A 51 -9.41 -2.65 -6.92
N LEU A 52 -9.66 -3.90 -6.56
CA LEU A 52 -10.47 -4.22 -5.38
C LEU A 52 -9.81 -3.76 -4.09
N LEU A 53 -8.49 -3.91 -3.99
CA LEU A 53 -7.77 -3.45 -2.81
C LEU A 53 -7.87 -1.94 -2.65
N ALA A 54 -7.67 -1.19 -3.72
CA ALA A 54 -7.80 0.27 -3.69
C ALA A 54 -9.20 0.69 -3.25
N LYS A 55 -10.22 0.01 -3.74
CA LYS A 55 -11.60 0.27 -3.35
C LYS A 55 -11.83 0.01 -1.86
N SER A 56 -11.29 -1.10 -1.35
CA SER A 56 -11.40 -1.44 0.07
C SER A 56 -10.68 -0.42 0.94
N ILE A 57 -9.48 0.00 0.53
CA ILE A 57 -8.71 1.01 1.25
C ILE A 57 -9.46 2.34 1.27
N ARG A 58 -10.05 2.73 0.15
CA ARG A 58 -10.80 3.98 0.07
C ARG A 58 -11.98 3.99 1.03
N SER A 59 -12.59 2.84 1.28
CA SER A 59 -13.71 2.71 2.20
C SER A 59 -13.28 2.64 3.66
N TYR A 60 -12.00 2.40 3.91
CA TYR A 60 -11.49 2.29 5.27
C TYR A 60 -11.31 3.68 5.88
N GLY A 61 -11.90 3.90 7.06
CA GLY A 61 -11.88 5.21 7.71
C GLY A 61 -10.70 5.50 8.62
N GLY A 62 -9.81 4.53 8.83
CA GLY A 62 -8.67 4.70 9.72
C GLY A 62 -7.42 5.20 9.01
N LYS A 63 -6.32 5.24 9.74
CA LYS A 63 -5.02 5.64 9.20
C LYS A 63 -4.39 4.47 8.46
N TRP A 64 -3.85 4.74 7.29
CA TRP A 64 -3.23 3.68 6.49
C TRP A 64 -2.10 4.21 5.63
N MET A 65 -1.21 3.30 5.24
CA MET A 65 -0.23 3.55 4.22
C MET A 65 -0.02 2.28 3.38
N VAL A 66 0.31 2.47 2.13
CA VAL A 66 0.52 1.40 1.16
C VAL A 66 1.81 1.67 0.41
N THR A 67 2.61 0.64 0.21
CA THR A 67 3.78 0.72 -0.66
C THR A 67 3.56 -0.11 -1.91
N TYR A 68 4.03 0.43 -3.03
CA TYR A 68 3.90 -0.20 -4.35
C TYR A 68 5.14 0.09 -5.18
N ASP A 69 5.31 -0.66 -6.24
CA ASP A 69 6.23 -0.30 -7.30
C ASP A 69 5.73 0.96 -8.05
N VAL A 70 6.62 1.67 -8.68
CA VAL A 70 6.26 2.80 -9.54
C VAL A 70 5.62 2.23 -10.80
N ASN A 71 4.32 2.44 -10.95
CA ASN A 71 3.55 1.80 -11.99
C ASN A 71 2.34 2.65 -12.36
N ALA A 72 1.99 2.66 -13.64
CA ALA A 72 0.87 3.46 -14.13
C ALA A 72 -0.46 3.04 -13.51
N LEU A 73 -0.66 1.76 -13.24
CA LEU A 73 -1.89 1.29 -12.61
C LEU A 73 -2.03 1.86 -11.19
N VAL A 74 -0.94 1.90 -10.43
CA VAL A 74 -0.96 2.47 -9.08
C VAL A 74 -1.36 3.95 -9.16
N ASP A 75 -0.78 4.69 -10.10
CA ASP A 75 -1.10 6.10 -10.27
C ASP A 75 -2.53 6.33 -10.74
N GLU A 76 -3.11 5.37 -11.44
CA GLU A 76 -4.52 5.42 -11.85
C GLU A 76 -5.45 5.16 -10.66
N LEU A 77 -5.09 4.21 -9.79
CA LEU A 77 -5.95 3.78 -8.70
C LEU A 77 -5.94 4.71 -7.49
N TYR A 78 -4.80 5.33 -7.21
CA TYR A 78 -4.63 6.18 -6.03
C TYR A 78 -4.45 7.62 -6.48
N VAL A 79 -5.58 8.31 -6.69
CA VAL A 79 -5.59 9.70 -7.20
C VAL A 79 -6.09 10.62 -6.10
N PRO A 80 -5.27 11.56 -5.64
CA PRO A 80 -5.73 12.56 -4.68
C PRO A 80 -6.86 13.41 -5.27
N SER A 81 -7.87 13.68 -4.45
CA SER A 81 -9.00 14.51 -4.82
C SER A 81 -9.60 15.15 -3.58
N GLU A 82 -10.57 16.02 -3.75
CA GLU A 82 -11.32 16.58 -2.62
C GLU A 82 -12.00 15.49 -1.80
N ASP A 83 -12.47 14.44 -2.47
CA ASP A 83 -13.17 13.34 -1.83
C ASP A 83 -12.23 12.30 -1.25
N TRP A 84 -10.98 12.32 -1.65
CA TRP A 84 -9.98 11.37 -1.17
C TRP A 84 -8.63 12.07 -1.03
N GLN A 85 -8.42 12.66 0.13
CA GLN A 85 -7.25 13.50 0.40
C GLN A 85 -6.04 12.65 0.80
N ILE A 86 -5.56 11.87 -0.12
CA ILE A 86 -4.37 11.03 0.06
C ILE A 86 -3.12 11.78 -0.38
N THR A 87 -1.97 11.30 0.07
CA THR A 87 -0.67 11.83 -0.31
C THR A 87 0.12 10.74 -1.02
N ILE A 88 0.70 11.08 -2.16
CA ILE A 88 1.54 10.14 -2.89
C ILE A 88 2.97 10.66 -2.91
N GLY A 89 3.89 9.80 -2.49
CA GLY A 89 5.30 10.11 -2.51
C GLY A 89 6.09 9.00 -3.21
N GLU A 90 7.36 9.27 -3.40
CA GLU A 90 8.28 8.30 -3.95
C GLU A 90 9.40 8.10 -2.96
N ILE A 91 9.70 6.85 -2.67
CA ILE A 91 10.81 6.49 -1.79
C ILE A 91 11.86 5.79 -2.64
N LYS A 92 13.12 6.16 -2.41
CA LYS A 92 14.23 5.45 -3.02
C LYS A 92 14.77 4.46 -2.01
N VAL A 93 14.77 3.19 -2.38
CA VAL A 93 15.25 2.11 -1.53
C VAL A 93 16.58 1.63 -2.08
N GLY A 94 17.63 1.82 -1.30
CA GLY A 94 18.95 1.30 -1.65
C GLY A 94 19.09 -0.14 -1.21
N TYR A 95 19.54 -1.00 -2.11
CA TYR A 95 19.87 -2.36 -1.74
C TYR A 95 21.34 -2.38 -1.30
N SER A 96 21.55 -2.82 -0.07
CA SER A 96 22.85 -2.80 0.58
C SER A 96 23.84 -3.86 0.11
N ALA A 97 23.43 -4.68 -0.81
CA ALA A 97 24.32 -5.69 -1.34
C ALA A 97 25.44 -5.04 -2.15
N ALA A 98 26.43 -5.80 -2.56
CA ALA A 98 27.67 -5.39 -3.20
C ALA A 98 27.54 -4.39 -4.37
N ASN A 99 26.34 -3.91 -4.64
CA ASN A 99 26.11 -3.00 -5.77
C ASN A 99 25.29 -1.78 -5.31
N ALA A 100 26.02 -0.72 -4.95
CA ALA A 100 25.42 0.53 -4.53
C ALA A 100 24.62 1.24 -5.63
N ARG A 101 24.61 0.71 -6.85
CA ARG A 101 23.86 1.28 -7.96
C ARG A 101 22.43 0.78 -8.03
N ASN A 102 22.09 -0.26 -7.26
CA ASN A 102 20.75 -0.82 -7.27
C ASN A 102 19.86 0.00 -6.34
N VAL A 103 19.37 1.11 -6.86
CA VAL A 103 18.39 1.93 -6.16
C VAL A 103 17.07 1.73 -6.89
N ALA A 104 16.10 1.22 -6.17
CA ALA A 104 14.73 1.10 -6.69
C ALA A 104 13.88 2.21 -6.12
N SER A 105 12.95 2.68 -6.91
CA SER A 105 11.96 3.65 -6.44
C SER A 105 10.67 2.91 -6.11
N GLU A 106 10.08 3.27 -4.98
CA GLU A 106 8.79 2.75 -4.57
C GLU A 106 7.80 3.90 -4.41
N ARG A 107 6.55 3.61 -4.68
CA ARG A 107 5.46 4.54 -4.45
C ARG A 107 4.95 4.35 -3.03
N LEU A 108 4.87 5.43 -2.26
CA LEU A 108 4.27 5.43 -0.93
C LEU A 108 2.98 6.22 -1.00
N VAL A 109 1.86 5.58 -0.65
CA VAL A 109 0.57 6.23 -0.61
C VAL A 109 0.14 6.32 0.84
N LEU A 110 -0.18 7.53 1.29
CA LEU A 110 -0.62 7.80 2.65
C LEU A 110 -2.10 8.17 2.66
N GLY A 111 -2.82 7.60 3.60
CA GLY A 111 -4.23 7.91 3.79
C GLY A 111 -4.46 9.33 4.28
N PRO A 112 -5.74 9.76 4.29
CA PRO A 112 -6.08 11.11 4.74
C PRO A 112 -5.54 11.42 6.14
N GLY A 113 -5.02 12.63 6.30
CA GLY A 113 -4.47 13.08 7.58
C GLY A 113 -3.02 12.68 7.85
N MET A 114 -2.43 11.88 6.98
CA MET A 114 -1.03 11.48 7.12
C MET A 114 -0.14 12.29 6.19
N LYS A 115 1.09 12.52 6.60
CA LYS A 115 2.05 13.33 5.85
C LYS A 115 3.33 12.58 5.62
N MET A 116 3.99 12.89 4.50
CA MET A 116 5.33 12.37 4.25
C MET A 116 6.29 12.87 5.32
N PRO A 117 7.27 12.03 5.73
CA PRO A 117 8.29 12.48 6.67
C PRO A 117 9.07 13.66 6.10
N GLU A 118 9.38 14.62 6.95
CA GLU A 118 10.27 15.72 6.57
C GLU A 118 11.72 15.23 6.63
N GLU A 119 12.50 15.67 5.67
CA GLU A 119 13.93 15.35 5.66
C GLU A 119 14.72 16.22 6.64
#